data_9296b0d1a15315205d71f02595f4d893
#
_entry.id   9296b0d1a15315205d71f02595f4d893
#
_cell.length_a   1.000
_cell.length_b   1.000
_cell.length_c   1.000
_cell.angle_alpha   90.00
_cell.angle_beta   90.00
_cell.angle_gamma   90.00
#
_symmetry.space_group_name_H-M   'P 1'
#
loop_
_entity.id
_entity.type
_entity.pdbx_description
1 polymer ?
#
loop_
_entity_poly.entity_id
_entity_poly.type
_entity_poly.pdbx_seq_one_letter_code
_entity_poly.pdbx_strand_id
1 'polypeptide(L)'
;MSLESAFSISPNPRFFYITPNIQAAIAKTSYVIRSNQGLTTIIGDIGLGKTSLLRLLFNEYDYNPEFTVAFIVNPKQTSETAFLKAICTEFAVPTRRSQRETEYELRNFLIEQAQAQKTVVLFIDEAQQLRGPMFEQIRQILNYETDDRKLLNIIMAGQIELRYKLADKSKRALVSRIAVTSNLDALTLADTLGMINFRCHVAGIENPFESAAVEAIYTYSKGIPREVIKLCAMSVQYALLNDLQSIPKEIVNMAQTDMAQPSEMTENDKPKGTMKQARKLNERRAKV
;
A
#
# COMPACT_ATOMS: atom_id res chain seq x y z
N MET A 1 -14.31 13.62 17.78
CA MET A 1 -13.21 13.91 16.82
C MET A 1 -13.67 15.00 15.88
N SER A 2 -12.76 15.71 15.19
CA SER A 2 -13.16 16.78 14.25
C SER A 2 -13.38 16.20 12.84
N LEU A 3 -14.08 16.96 11.99
CA LEU A 3 -14.28 16.64 10.57
C LEU A 3 -12.93 16.47 9.85
N GLU A 4 -11.92 17.24 10.21
CA GLU A 4 -10.55 17.12 9.70
C GLU A 4 -9.91 15.76 10.04
N SER A 5 -10.20 15.21 11.23
CA SER A 5 -9.64 13.90 11.62
C SER A 5 -10.20 12.75 10.79
N ALA A 6 -11.44 12.88 10.28
CA ALA A 6 -12.07 11.87 9.42
C ALA A 6 -11.29 11.67 8.12
N PHE A 7 -10.71 12.73 7.56
CA PHE A 7 -10.02 12.70 6.27
C PHE A 7 -8.51 12.94 6.38
N SER A 8 -7.93 12.66 7.57
CA SER A 8 -6.47 12.65 7.72
C SER A 8 -5.82 11.66 6.75
N ILE A 9 -4.75 12.12 6.08
CA ILE A 9 -3.93 11.32 5.16
C ILE A 9 -3.05 10.33 5.93
N SER A 10 -2.80 10.59 7.23
CA SER A 10 -2.02 9.70 8.07
C SER A 10 -2.67 8.32 8.19
N PRO A 11 -1.91 7.24 8.01
CA PRO A 11 -2.45 5.88 8.09
C PRO A 11 -2.96 5.61 9.52
N ASN A 12 -4.28 5.55 9.66
CA ASN A 12 -4.92 5.13 10.91
C ASN A 12 -5.79 3.91 10.63
N PRO A 13 -5.47 2.73 11.19
CA PRO A 13 -6.21 1.49 10.93
C PRO A 13 -7.72 1.59 11.23
N ARG A 14 -8.12 2.43 12.18
CA ARG A 14 -9.54 2.64 12.52
C ARG A 14 -10.37 3.18 11.36
N PHE A 15 -9.76 3.94 10.45
CA PHE A 15 -10.40 4.53 9.28
C PHE A 15 -10.24 3.70 8.01
N PHE A 16 -9.76 2.46 8.11
CA PHE A 16 -9.61 1.58 6.96
C PHE A 16 -10.95 0.94 6.60
N TYR A 17 -11.54 1.40 5.50
CA TYR A 17 -12.80 0.88 4.98
C TYR A 17 -12.58 -0.43 4.24
N ILE A 18 -13.25 -1.49 4.67
CA ILE A 18 -13.13 -2.83 4.09
C ILE A 18 -14.24 -3.02 3.05
N THR A 19 -13.86 -2.96 1.77
CA THR A 19 -14.75 -3.32 0.65
C THR A 19 -14.85 -4.83 0.48
N PRO A 20 -15.83 -5.35 -0.28
CA PRO A 20 -15.89 -6.77 -0.64
C PRO A 20 -14.60 -7.30 -1.30
N ASN A 21 -13.96 -6.49 -2.15
CA ASN A 21 -12.68 -6.84 -2.78
C ASN A 21 -11.55 -6.99 -1.75
N ILE A 22 -11.43 -6.05 -0.80
CA ILE A 22 -10.47 -6.13 0.29
C ILE A 22 -10.78 -7.31 1.22
N GLN A 23 -12.04 -7.55 1.55
CA GLN A 23 -12.45 -8.68 2.37
C GLN A 23 -12.08 -10.02 1.73
N ALA A 24 -12.28 -10.14 0.42
CA ALA A 24 -11.84 -11.34 -0.33
C ALA A 24 -10.31 -11.50 -0.30
N ALA A 25 -9.54 -10.41 -0.41
CA ALA A 25 -8.09 -10.45 -0.30
C ALA A 25 -7.62 -10.87 1.10
N ILE A 26 -8.27 -10.36 2.17
CA ILE A 26 -8.03 -10.79 3.56
C ILE A 26 -8.29 -12.30 3.69
N ALA A 27 -9.47 -12.78 3.27
CA ALA A 27 -9.85 -14.18 3.40
C ALA A 27 -8.88 -15.12 2.68
N LYS A 28 -8.47 -14.79 1.44
CA LYS A 28 -7.50 -15.54 0.65
C LYS A 28 -6.12 -15.58 1.32
N THR A 29 -5.64 -14.43 1.80
CA THR A 29 -4.34 -14.33 2.46
C THR A 29 -4.34 -15.10 3.78
N SER A 30 -5.39 -14.96 4.59
CA SER A 30 -5.55 -15.70 5.85
C SER A 30 -5.64 -17.20 5.62
N TYR A 31 -6.29 -17.64 4.55
CA TYR A 31 -6.29 -19.07 4.16
C TYR A 31 -4.87 -19.58 3.90
N VAL A 32 -4.07 -18.84 3.10
CA VAL A 32 -2.69 -19.24 2.79
C VAL A 32 -1.83 -19.34 4.05
N ILE A 33 -1.96 -18.36 4.96
CA ILE A 33 -1.21 -18.33 6.22
C ILE A 33 -1.60 -19.50 7.12
N ARG A 34 -2.90 -19.71 7.37
CA ARG A 34 -3.39 -20.76 8.29
C ARG A 34 -3.17 -22.16 7.75
N SER A 35 -3.16 -22.34 6.43
CA SER A 35 -2.91 -23.62 5.76
C SER A 35 -1.44 -23.85 5.41
N ASN A 36 -0.54 -22.96 5.82
CA ASN A 36 0.91 -23.03 5.54
C ASN A 36 1.24 -23.29 4.06
N GLN A 37 0.55 -22.58 3.14
CA GLN A 37 0.73 -22.74 1.70
C GLN A 37 1.98 -22.03 1.13
N GLY A 38 2.67 -21.26 1.94
CA GLY A 38 3.96 -20.64 1.65
C GLY A 38 3.88 -19.25 1.04
N LEU A 39 3.35 -19.06 -0.15
CA LEU A 39 3.45 -17.77 -0.84
C LEU A 39 2.10 -17.27 -1.35
N THR A 40 1.81 -16.00 -1.08
CA THR A 40 0.68 -15.27 -1.69
C THR A 40 1.11 -13.87 -2.13
N THR A 41 0.40 -13.32 -3.11
CA THR A 41 0.67 -11.98 -3.62
C THR A 41 -0.59 -11.10 -3.60
N ILE A 42 -0.41 -9.82 -3.29
CA ILE A 42 -1.43 -8.78 -3.34
C ILE A 42 -0.95 -7.72 -4.32
N ILE A 43 -1.65 -7.56 -5.42
CA ILE A 43 -1.27 -6.66 -6.50
C ILE A 43 -2.33 -5.58 -6.65
N GLY A 44 -1.91 -4.34 -6.83
CA GLY A 44 -2.82 -3.22 -7.07
C GLY A 44 -2.06 -1.95 -7.37
N ASP A 45 -2.72 -0.97 -7.94
CA ASP A 45 -2.09 0.30 -8.28
C ASP A 45 -1.76 1.16 -7.05
N ILE A 46 -1.09 2.28 -7.27
CA ILE A 46 -0.73 3.23 -6.21
C ILE A 46 -2.00 3.78 -5.54
N GLY A 47 -2.00 3.84 -4.20
CA GLY A 47 -3.11 4.44 -3.46
C GLY A 47 -4.30 3.51 -3.20
N LEU A 48 -4.30 2.25 -3.65
CA LEU A 48 -5.39 1.29 -3.45
C LEU A 48 -5.43 0.63 -2.06
N GLY A 49 -4.54 1.00 -1.14
CA GLY A 49 -4.59 0.54 0.25
C GLY A 49 -3.80 -0.74 0.56
N LYS A 50 -2.89 -1.20 -0.32
CA LYS A 50 -2.04 -2.39 -0.10
C LYS A 50 -1.33 -2.39 1.25
N THR A 51 -0.60 -1.31 1.53
CA THR A 51 0.12 -1.13 2.81
C THR A 51 -0.81 -1.16 4.01
N SER A 52 -2.00 -0.56 3.90
CA SER A 52 -3.01 -0.58 4.98
C SER A 52 -3.55 -1.99 5.22
N LEU A 53 -3.80 -2.73 4.14
CA LEU A 53 -4.21 -4.13 4.21
C LEU A 53 -3.13 -5.01 4.84
N LEU A 54 -1.86 -4.85 4.43
CA LEU A 54 -0.76 -5.60 5.02
C LEU A 54 -0.61 -5.30 6.52
N ARG A 55 -0.74 -4.03 6.93
CA ARG A 55 -0.67 -3.64 8.34
C ARG A 55 -1.83 -4.18 9.15
N LEU A 56 -3.03 -4.23 8.57
CA LEU A 56 -4.19 -4.84 9.22
C LEU A 56 -3.92 -6.32 9.51
N LEU A 57 -3.46 -7.08 8.50
CA LEU A 57 -3.12 -8.49 8.64
C LEU A 57 -1.94 -8.69 9.60
N PHE A 58 -0.89 -7.89 9.47
CA PHE A 58 0.27 -7.96 10.38
C PHE A 58 -0.17 -7.80 11.84
N ASN A 59 -0.96 -6.77 12.16
CA ASN A 59 -1.44 -6.54 13.51
C ASN A 59 -2.32 -7.68 14.02
N GLU A 60 -3.20 -8.24 13.16
CA GLU A 60 -4.05 -9.39 13.53
C GLU A 60 -3.20 -10.59 13.98
N TYR A 61 -2.12 -10.89 13.25
CA TYR A 61 -1.26 -12.03 13.55
C TYR A 61 -0.22 -11.75 14.62
N ASP A 62 0.26 -10.50 14.76
CA ASP A 62 1.24 -10.12 15.76
C ASP A 62 0.69 -10.21 17.20
N TYR A 63 -0.61 -9.94 17.37
CA TYR A 63 -1.28 -10.11 18.67
C TYR A 63 -1.59 -11.59 19.02
N ASN A 64 -1.45 -12.50 18.08
CA ASN A 64 -1.76 -13.92 18.31
C ASN A 64 -0.47 -14.70 18.60
N PRO A 65 -0.31 -15.30 19.81
CA PRO A 65 0.91 -16.01 20.22
C PRO A 65 1.23 -17.27 19.38
N GLU A 66 0.29 -17.78 18.59
CA GLU A 66 0.49 -18.89 17.66
C GLU A 66 1.30 -18.49 16.41
N PHE A 67 1.55 -17.19 16.24
CA PHE A 67 2.27 -16.67 15.08
C PHE A 67 3.55 -15.97 15.50
N THR A 68 4.52 -15.96 14.60
CA THR A 68 5.72 -15.14 14.66
C THR A 68 5.79 -14.37 13.35
N VAL A 69 5.68 -13.05 13.42
CA VAL A 69 5.53 -12.21 12.24
C VAL A 69 6.68 -11.23 12.07
N ALA A 70 7.00 -10.91 10.82
CA ALA A 70 7.97 -9.87 10.47
C ALA A 70 7.47 -9.04 9.31
N PHE A 71 7.91 -7.78 9.19
CA PHE A 71 7.41 -6.84 8.19
C PHE A 71 8.56 -6.04 7.54
N ILE A 72 8.78 -6.27 6.26
CA ILE A 72 9.71 -5.49 5.43
C ILE A 72 8.91 -4.46 4.64
N VAL A 73 9.03 -3.19 5.03
CA VAL A 73 8.29 -2.07 4.39
C VAL A 73 8.85 -1.72 3.01
N ASN A 74 10.17 -1.82 2.84
CA ASN A 74 10.84 -1.44 1.60
C ASN A 74 12.05 -2.37 1.35
N PRO A 75 11.92 -3.36 0.45
CA PRO A 75 12.93 -4.39 0.22
C PRO A 75 14.06 -3.90 -0.70
N LYS A 76 14.43 -2.62 -0.64
CA LYS A 76 15.52 -2.01 -1.44
C LYS A 76 16.90 -2.41 -0.92
N GLN A 77 17.24 -3.68 -1.00
CA GLN A 77 18.57 -4.16 -0.61
C GLN A 77 19.53 -4.20 -1.79
N THR A 78 20.82 -4.14 -1.50
CA THR A 78 21.88 -4.09 -2.54
C THR A 78 22.26 -5.49 -3.05
N SER A 79 22.08 -6.53 -2.23
CA SER A 79 22.44 -7.91 -2.53
C SER A 79 21.48 -8.92 -1.89
N GLU A 80 21.54 -10.17 -2.33
CA GLU A 80 20.83 -11.31 -1.71
C GLU A 80 21.19 -11.45 -0.23
N THR A 81 22.48 -11.39 0.08
CA THR A 81 22.97 -11.46 1.46
C THR A 81 22.41 -10.33 2.34
N ALA A 82 22.35 -9.11 1.80
CA ALA A 82 21.76 -7.98 2.54
C ALA A 82 20.25 -8.18 2.75
N PHE A 83 19.55 -8.74 1.77
CA PHE A 83 18.13 -9.04 1.88
C PHE A 83 17.86 -10.16 2.90
N LEU A 84 18.65 -11.24 2.86
CA LEU A 84 18.58 -12.31 3.85
C LEU A 84 18.82 -11.77 5.27
N LYS A 85 19.84 -10.94 5.46
CA LYS A 85 20.13 -10.29 6.76
C LYS A 85 18.98 -9.40 7.21
N ALA A 86 18.33 -8.67 6.29
CA ALA A 86 17.15 -7.89 6.63
C ALA A 86 16.01 -8.78 7.14
N ILE A 87 15.72 -9.91 6.48
CA ILE A 87 14.74 -10.90 6.95
C ILE A 87 15.09 -11.40 8.36
N CYS A 88 16.35 -11.79 8.57
CA CYS A 88 16.82 -12.26 9.87
C CYS A 88 16.66 -11.19 10.96
N THR A 89 16.99 -9.93 10.64
CA THR A 89 16.87 -8.81 11.58
C THR A 89 15.43 -8.58 12.01
N GLU A 90 14.48 -8.62 11.06
CA GLU A 90 13.05 -8.45 11.37
C GLU A 90 12.49 -9.58 12.26
N PHE A 91 13.05 -10.80 12.18
CA PHE A 91 12.70 -11.91 13.07
C PHE A 91 13.58 -11.97 14.33
N ALA A 92 14.45 -10.98 14.57
CA ALA A 92 15.45 -11.00 15.66
C ALA A 92 16.38 -12.23 15.61
N VAL A 93 16.61 -12.81 14.42
CA VAL A 93 17.54 -13.92 14.20
C VAL A 93 18.97 -13.39 14.05
N PRO A 94 19.98 -13.96 14.72
CA PRO A 94 21.37 -13.54 14.60
C PRO A 94 21.85 -13.61 13.14
N THR A 95 22.50 -12.54 12.68
CA THR A 95 23.15 -12.51 11.37
C THR A 95 24.64 -12.83 11.49
N ARG A 96 25.21 -13.51 10.49
CA ARG A 96 26.62 -13.91 10.45
C ARG A 96 27.36 -13.21 9.32
N ARG A 97 28.68 -13.41 9.25
CA ARG A 97 29.50 -12.84 8.17
C ARG A 97 29.17 -13.46 6.83
N SER A 98 29.08 -14.80 6.75
CA SER A 98 28.75 -15.50 5.51
C SER A 98 27.23 -15.61 5.33
N GLN A 99 26.81 -15.65 4.07
CA GLN A 99 25.43 -15.91 3.68
C GLN A 99 24.98 -17.29 4.18
N ARG A 100 25.80 -18.31 3.98
CA ARG A 100 25.52 -19.71 4.36
C ARG A 100 25.26 -19.86 5.87
N GLU A 101 26.06 -19.20 6.70
CA GLU A 101 25.84 -19.22 8.15
C GLU A 101 24.55 -18.48 8.54
N THR A 102 24.23 -17.37 7.86
CA THR A 102 22.98 -16.64 8.09
C THR A 102 21.75 -17.46 7.65
N GLU A 103 21.85 -18.18 6.54
CA GLU A 103 20.81 -19.14 6.09
C GLU A 103 20.61 -20.27 7.10
N TYR A 104 21.70 -20.78 7.68
CA TYR A 104 21.63 -21.81 8.72
C TYR A 104 20.91 -21.30 9.98
N GLU A 105 21.22 -20.09 10.44
CA GLU A 105 20.54 -19.47 11.59
C GLU A 105 19.04 -19.29 11.31
N LEU A 106 18.68 -18.77 10.13
CA LEU A 106 17.27 -18.62 9.75
C LEU A 106 16.55 -19.98 9.71
N ARG A 107 17.18 -21.00 9.14
CA ARG A 107 16.59 -22.33 9.07
C ARG A 107 16.37 -22.92 10.47
N ASN A 108 17.35 -22.81 11.36
CA ASN A 108 17.21 -23.29 12.75
C ASN A 108 16.07 -22.57 13.46
N PHE A 109 16.00 -21.26 13.36
CA PHE A 109 14.89 -20.47 13.89
C PHE A 109 13.53 -20.97 13.38
N LEU A 110 13.38 -21.20 12.08
CA LEU A 110 12.13 -21.68 11.50
C LEU A 110 11.75 -23.08 12.03
N ILE A 111 12.74 -23.96 12.22
CA ILE A 111 12.53 -25.29 12.83
C ILE A 111 12.09 -25.16 14.30
N GLU A 112 12.72 -24.31 15.07
CA GLU A 112 12.35 -24.04 16.48
C GLU A 112 10.92 -23.50 16.58
N GLN A 113 10.52 -22.57 15.70
CA GLN A 113 9.15 -22.07 15.66
C GLN A 113 8.16 -23.19 15.31
N ALA A 114 8.52 -24.05 14.38
CA ALA A 114 7.69 -25.18 14.00
C ALA A 114 7.52 -26.21 15.13
N GLN A 115 8.58 -26.49 15.89
CA GLN A 115 8.55 -27.36 17.09
C GLN A 115 7.66 -26.73 18.18
N ALA A 116 7.69 -25.41 18.31
CA ALA A 116 6.81 -24.66 19.20
C ALA A 116 5.37 -24.52 18.67
N GLN A 117 5.02 -25.21 17.57
CA GLN A 117 3.70 -25.15 16.91
C GLN A 117 3.31 -23.73 16.45
N LYS A 118 4.27 -22.85 16.23
CA LYS A 118 4.03 -21.51 15.71
C LYS A 118 4.10 -21.48 14.19
N THR A 119 3.30 -20.59 13.61
CA THR A 119 3.32 -20.27 12.18
C THR A 119 4.14 -19.00 11.96
N VAL A 120 5.16 -19.07 11.11
CA VAL A 120 6.02 -17.92 10.79
C VAL A 120 5.51 -17.24 9.51
N VAL A 121 5.37 -15.90 9.58
CA VAL A 121 4.82 -15.11 8.48
C VAL A 121 5.70 -13.89 8.20
N LEU A 122 6.14 -13.73 6.96
CA LEU A 122 6.90 -12.58 6.49
C LEU A 122 6.03 -11.73 5.55
N PHE A 123 5.79 -10.49 5.92
CA PHE A 123 5.14 -9.50 5.08
C PHE A 123 6.18 -8.66 4.35
N ILE A 124 6.03 -8.51 3.04
CA ILE A 124 6.90 -7.68 2.19
C ILE A 124 6.03 -6.70 1.44
N ASP A 125 6.12 -5.43 1.79
CA ASP A 125 5.49 -4.34 1.03
C ASP A 125 6.42 -3.84 -0.08
N GLU A 126 5.87 -3.12 -1.05
CA GLU A 126 6.59 -2.58 -2.20
C GLU A 126 7.45 -3.64 -2.93
N ALA A 127 6.96 -4.88 -3.01
CA ALA A 127 7.70 -6.03 -3.54
C ALA A 127 8.13 -5.87 -5.00
N GLN A 128 7.55 -4.93 -5.77
CA GLN A 128 8.07 -4.57 -7.10
C GLN A 128 9.49 -3.97 -7.04
N GLN A 129 9.97 -3.57 -5.86
CA GLN A 129 11.34 -3.08 -5.68
C GLN A 129 12.37 -4.20 -5.52
N LEU A 130 11.94 -5.45 -5.31
CA LEU A 130 12.82 -6.62 -5.28
C LEU A 130 13.58 -6.75 -6.61
N ARG A 131 14.88 -7.06 -6.50
CA ARG A 131 15.73 -7.40 -7.66
C ARG A 131 15.64 -8.88 -7.98
N GLY A 132 16.05 -9.26 -9.18
CA GLY A 132 16.02 -10.66 -9.65
C GLY A 132 16.57 -11.68 -8.65
N PRO A 133 17.79 -11.49 -8.12
CA PRO A 133 18.39 -12.38 -7.13
C PRO A 133 17.58 -12.55 -5.84
N MET A 134 16.88 -11.50 -5.37
CA MET A 134 16.05 -11.59 -4.15
C MET A 134 14.82 -12.48 -4.33
N PHE A 135 14.23 -12.51 -5.53
CA PHE A 135 13.17 -13.48 -5.85
C PHE A 135 13.68 -14.92 -5.79
N GLU A 136 14.94 -15.13 -6.20
CA GLU A 136 15.56 -16.46 -6.08
C GLU A 136 15.82 -16.81 -4.60
N GLN A 137 16.27 -15.87 -3.78
CA GLN A 137 16.42 -16.07 -2.33
C GLN A 137 15.06 -16.42 -1.68
N ILE A 138 13.98 -15.71 -2.04
CA ILE A 138 12.63 -16.05 -1.58
C ILE A 138 12.27 -17.48 -1.98
N ARG A 139 12.52 -17.88 -3.23
CA ARG A 139 12.26 -19.24 -3.70
C ARG A 139 13.02 -20.28 -2.90
N GLN A 140 14.28 -20.01 -2.56
CA GLN A 140 15.12 -20.93 -1.76
C GLN A 140 14.61 -21.07 -0.33
N ILE A 141 14.24 -19.96 0.32
CA ILE A 141 13.68 -19.98 1.68
C ILE A 141 12.33 -20.71 1.71
N LEU A 142 11.51 -20.61 0.69
CA LEU A 142 10.25 -21.34 0.56
C LEU A 142 10.42 -22.86 0.39
N ASN A 143 11.65 -23.35 0.17
CA ASN A 143 11.93 -24.78 0.20
C ASN A 143 12.15 -25.32 1.63
N TYR A 144 12.21 -24.44 2.64
CA TYR A 144 12.24 -24.90 4.01
C TYR A 144 10.86 -25.41 4.40
N GLU A 145 10.75 -26.72 4.50
CA GLU A 145 9.51 -27.44 4.79
C GLU A 145 9.80 -28.69 5.64
N THR A 146 8.81 -29.15 6.33
CA THR A 146 8.74 -30.49 6.91
C THR A 146 7.94 -31.39 5.96
N ASP A 147 7.75 -32.66 6.32
CA ASP A 147 6.99 -33.58 5.49
C ASP A 147 5.54 -33.17 5.27
N ASP A 148 4.98 -32.30 6.16
CA ASP A 148 3.57 -31.96 6.22
C ASP A 148 3.28 -30.46 6.02
N ARG A 149 4.28 -29.54 6.16
CA ARG A 149 4.02 -28.09 6.03
C ARG A 149 5.22 -27.26 5.63
N LYS A 150 4.95 -26.09 5.04
CA LYS A 150 5.95 -25.02 4.86
C LYS A 150 6.30 -24.40 6.20
N LEU A 151 7.59 -24.08 6.41
CA LEU A 151 8.07 -23.45 7.64
C LEU A 151 7.87 -21.93 7.65
N LEU A 152 7.70 -21.31 6.49
CA LEU A 152 7.53 -19.87 6.33
C LEU A 152 6.43 -19.56 5.31
N ASN A 153 5.53 -18.67 5.70
CA ASN A 153 4.58 -18.04 4.79
C ASN A 153 5.07 -16.64 4.42
N ILE A 154 5.00 -16.28 3.15
CA ILE A 154 5.43 -14.97 2.64
C ILE A 154 4.26 -14.31 1.94
N ILE A 155 3.95 -13.07 2.33
CA ILE A 155 2.95 -12.23 1.70
C ILE A 155 3.66 -11.08 0.99
N MET A 156 3.63 -11.06 -0.33
CA MET A 156 4.21 -9.98 -1.14
C MET A 156 3.11 -9.05 -1.61
N ALA A 157 3.16 -7.78 -1.21
CA ALA A 157 2.32 -6.75 -1.81
C ALA A 157 3.14 -5.83 -2.71
N GLY A 158 2.57 -5.48 -3.86
CA GLY A 158 3.27 -4.63 -4.81
C GLY A 158 2.36 -4.01 -5.86
N GLN A 159 2.96 -3.11 -6.63
CA GLN A 159 2.29 -2.45 -7.75
C GLN A 159 2.22 -3.39 -8.97
N ILE A 160 1.59 -2.94 -10.04
CA ILE A 160 1.42 -3.73 -11.27
C ILE A 160 2.76 -4.23 -11.84
N GLU A 161 3.85 -3.51 -11.60
CA GLU A 161 5.22 -3.88 -11.98
C GLU A 161 5.67 -5.20 -11.36
N LEU A 162 5.16 -5.54 -10.16
CA LEU A 162 5.40 -6.85 -9.55
C LEU A 162 4.87 -7.96 -10.45
N ARG A 163 3.69 -7.79 -11.05
CA ARG A 163 3.12 -8.77 -11.99
C ARG A 163 4.01 -8.97 -13.20
N TYR A 164 4.53 -7.87 -13.79
CA TYR A 164 5.43 -7.97 -14.93
C TYR A 164 6.75 -8.67 -14.56
N LYS A 165 7.31 -8.38 -13.38
CA LYS A 165 8.50 -9.08 -12.89
C LYS A 165 8.27 -10.56 -12.67
N LEU A 166 7.12 -10.95 -12.12
CA LEU A 166 6.74 -12.36 -11.90
C LEU A 166 6.44 -13.09 -13.21
N ALA A 167 5.96 -12.38 -14.24
CA ALA A 167 5.70 -12.98 -15.57
C ALA A 167 6.98 -13.36 -16.34
N ASP A 168 8.15 -12.91 -15.89
CA ASP A 168 9.44 -13.28 -16.48
C ASP A 168 9.67 -14.79 -16.40
N LYS A 169 10.13 -15.39 -17.51
CA LYS A 169 10.40 -16.83 -17.61
C LYS A 169 11.36 -17.34 -16.54
N SER A 170 12.33 -16.53 -16.11
CA SER A 170 13.28 -16.87 -15.05
C SER A 170 12.62 -17.03 -13.68
N LYS A 171 11.40 -16.55 -13.49
CA LYS A 171 10.67 -16.62 -12.21
C LYS A 171 9.63 -17.74 -12.14
N ARG A 172 9.50 -18.58 -13.20
CA ARG A 172 8.51 -19.67 -13.25
C ARG A 172 8.52 -20.55 -12.00
N ALA A 173 9.71 -20.89 -11.49
CA ALA A 173 9.86 -21.73 -10.30
C ALA A 173 9.39 -21.04 -9.01
N LEU A 174 9.42 -19.72 -8.91
CA LEU A 174 8.82 -18.98 -7.82
C LEU A 174 7.30 -18.84 -8.02
N VAL A 175 6.87 -18.51 -9.23
CA VAL A 175 5.46 -18.35 -9.57
C VAL A 175 4.65 -19.61 -9.29
N SER A 176 5.21 -20.80 -9.58
CA SER A 176 4.56 -22.08 -9.26
C SER A 176 4.33 -22.33 -7.76
N ARG A 177 4.95 -21.53 -6.88
CA ARG A 177 4.77 -21.56 -5.42
C ARG A 177 3.76 -20.54 -4.91
N ILE A 178 3.25 -19.65 -5.78
CA ILE A 178 2.21 -18.70 -5.41
C ILE A 178 0.89 -19.45 -5.30
N ALA A 179 0.40 -19.62 -4.08
CA ALA A 179 -0.86 -20.29 -3.83
C ALA A 179 -2.06 -19.47 -4.32
N VAL A 180 -2.03 -18.15 -4.05
CA VAL A 180 -3.11 -17.23 -4.44
C VAL A 180 -2.54 -15.86 -4.80
N THR A 181 -3.15 -15.23 -5.80
CA THR A 181 -2.95 -13.80 -6.11
C THR A 181 -4.25 -13.05 -5.88
N SER A 182 -4.21 -11.98 -5.11
CA SER A 182 -5.31 -11.03 -4.93
C SER A 182 -5.02 -9.74 -5.68
N ASN A 183 -6.01 -9.25 -6.43
CA ASN A 183 -5.92 -7.95 -7.07
C ASN A 183 -6.79 -6.96 -6.30
N LEU A 184 -6.22 -5.81 -5.95
CA LEU A 184 -6.98 -4.72 -5.38
C LEU A 184 -7.41 -3.78 -6.51
N ASP A 185 -8.71 -3.48 -6.52
CA ASP A 185 -9.34 -2.63 -7.52
C ASP A 185 -9.65 -1.25 -6.93
N ALA A 186 -9.84 -0.26 -7.79
CA ALA A 186 -10.37 1.03 -7.39
C ALA A 186 -11.81 0.89 -6.86
N LEU A 187 -12.20 1.80 -5.98
CA LEU A 187 -13.56 1.87 -5.43
C LEU A 187 -14.57 2.13 -6.56
N THR A 188 -15.75 1.53 -6.44
CA THR A 188 -16.92 1.97 -7.19
C THR A 188 -17.47 3.29 -6.61
N LEU A 189 -18.41 3.92 -7.28
CA LEU A 189 -19.12 5.07 -6.71
C LEU A 189 -19.80 4.73 -5.38
N ALA A 190 -20.44 3.54 -5.30
CA ALA A 190 -21.06 3.07 -4.07
C ALA A 190 -20.03 2.83 -2.95
N ASP A 191 -18.88 2.23 -3.26
CA ASP A 191 -17.81 2.03 -2.28
C ASP A 191 -17.19 3.36 -1.85
N THR A 192 -17.09 4.34 -2.76
CA THR A 192 -16.59 5.69 -2.45
C THR A 192 -17.50 6.38 -1.44
N LEU A 193 -18.82 6.37 -1.68
CA LEU A 193 -19.81 6.87 -0.71
C LEU A 193 -19.72 6.09 0.62
N GLY A 194 -19.64 4.77 0.55
CA GLY A 194 -19.51 3.90 1.72
C GLY A 194 -18.27 4.23 2.54
N MET A 195 -17.12 4.47 1.89
CA MET A 195 -15.87 4.87 2.56
C MET A 195 -15.99 6.24 3.23
N ILE A 196 -16.59 7.24 2.56
CA ILE A 196 -16.81 8.57 3.13
C ILE A 196 -17.72 8.46 4.37
N ASN A 197 -18.87 7.78 4.25
CA ASN A 197 -19.79 7.57 5.37
C ASN A 197 -19.13 6.84 6.54
N PHE A 198 -18.38 5.77 6.27
CA PHE A 198 -17.66 5.01 7.29
C PHE A 198 -16.67 5.90 8.05
N ARG A 199 -15.89 6.71 7.35
CA ARG A 199 -14.89 7.60 7.97
C ARG A 199 -15.55 8.69 8.81
N CYS A 200 -16.66 9.27 8.34
CA CYS A 200 -17.47 10.21 9.11
C CYS A 200 -18.04 9.55 10.37
N HIS A 201 -18.61 8.34 10.24
CA HIS A 201 -19.15 7.59 11.37
C HIS A 201 -18.08 7.30 12.44
N VAL A 202 -16.89 6.83 12.04
CA VAL A 202 -15.75 6.59 12.95
C VAL A 202 -15.30 7.87 13.66
N ALA A 203 -15.42 9.02 13.00
CA ALA A 203 -15.13 10.33 13.58
C ALA A 203 -16.25 10.86 14.48
N GLY A 204 -17.43 10.21 14.50
CA GLY A 204 -18.61 10.64 15.28
C GLY A 204 -19.34 11.84 14.68
N ILE A 205 -19.32 11.98 13.35
CA ILE A 205 -19.96 13.07 12.60
C ILE A 205 -20.86 12.52 11.50
N GLU A 206 -21.81 13.34 11.05
CA GLU A 206 -22.59 13.07 9.84
C GLU A 206 -21.75 13.38 8.58
N ASN A 207 -22.09 12.73 7.46
CA ASN A 207 -21.46 13.01 6.18
C ASN A 207 -21.89 14.41 5.66
N PRO A 208 -20.96 15.38 5.55
CA PRO A 208 -21.30 16.72 5.09
C PRO A 208 -21.36 16.85 3.56
N PHE A 209 -20.94 15.82 2.81
CA PHE A 209 -20.88 15.89 1.35
C PHE A 209 -22.23 15.64 0.72
N GLU A 210 -22.68 16.55 -0.14
CA GLU A 210 -23.87 16.36 -0.97
C GLU A 210 -23.64 15.26 -2.02
N SER A 211 -24.72 14.65 -2.52
CA SER A 211 -24.62 13.53 -3.51
C SER A 211 -23.80 13.95 -4.74
N ALA A 212 -24.03 15.17 -5.25
CA ALA A 212 -23.28 15.69 -6.40
C ALA A 212 -21.79 15.92 -6.09
N ALA A 213 -21.44 16.21 -4.82
CA ALA A 213 -20.07 16.33 -4.38
C ALA A 213 -19.37 14.95 -4.35
N VAL A 214 -20.06 13.91 -3.86
CA VAL A 214 -19.55 12.54 -3.85
C VAL A 214 -19.31 12.01 -5.27
N GLU A 215 -20.22 12.30 -6.21
CA GLU A 215 -20.04 11.95 -7.64
C GLU A 215 -18.82 12.67 -8.24
N ALA A 216 -18.61 13.94 -7.90
CA ALA A 216 -17.44 14.69 -8.33
C ALA A 216 -16.15 14.11 -7.75
N ILE A 217 -16.12 13.79 -6.44
CA ILE A 217 -14.99 13.15 -5.78
C ILE A 217 -14.66 11.82 -6.47
N TYR A 218 -15.66 10.96 -6.74
CA TYR A 218 -15.45 9.71 -7.46
C TYR A 218 -14.86 9.92 -8.84
N THR A 219 -15.42 10.88 -9.60
CA THR A 219 -14.99 11.18 -10.97
C THR A 219 -13.52 11.62 -11.02
N TYR A 220 -13.12 12.53 -10.13
CA TYR A 220 -11.76 13.08 -10.08
C TYR A 220 -10.76 12.07 -9.52
N SER A 221 -11.12 11.36 -8.45
CA SER A 221 -10.26 10.35 -7.82
C SER A 221 -10.15 9.05 -8.61
N LYS A 222 -11.06 8.81 -9.58
CA LYS A 222 -11.22 7.52 -10.29
C LYS A 222 -11.40 6.34 -9.32
N GLY A 223 -11.98 6.61 -8.15
CA GLY A 223 -12.15 5.62 -7.08
C GLY A 223 -10.85 5.22 -6.36
N ILE A 224 -9.74 5.92 -6.56
CA ILE A 224 -8.48 5.62 -5.83
C ILE A 224 -8.61 6.12 -4.39
N PRO A 225 -8.60 5.23 -3.36
CA PRO A 225 -8.87 5.60 -1.97
C PRO A 225 -8.03 6.79 -1.46
N ARG A 226 -6.74 6.81 -1.78
CA ARG A 226 -5.84 7.90 -1.39
C ARG A 226 -6.29 9.25 -1.97
N GLU A 227 -6.68 9.27 -3.23
CA GLU A 227 -7.13 10.49 -3.91
C GLU A 227 -8.52 10.93 -3.41
N VAL A 228 -9.42 9.97 -3.13
CA VAL A 228 -10.70 10.27 -2.45
C VAL A 228 -10.46 10.98 -1.13
N ILE A 229 -9.57 10.44 -0.28
CA ILE A 229 -9.26 11.02 1.04
C ILE A 229 -8.67 12.44 0.89
N LYS A 230 -7.75 12.64 -0.06
CA LYS A 230 -7.15 13.95 -0.32
C LYS A 230 -8.19 15.00 -0.74
N LEU A 231 -9.06 14.63 -1.70
CA LEU A 231 -10.13 15.51 -2.16
C LEU A 231 -11.09 15.85 -1.03
N CYS A 232 -11.50 14.85 -0.24
CA CYS A 232 -12.34 15.09 0.93
C CYS A 232 -11.66 16.03 1.93
N ALA A 233 -10.38 15.80 2.25
CA ALA A 233 -9.63 16.63 3.19
C ALA A 233 -9.57 18.09 2.73
N MET A 234 -9.22 18.33 1.48
CA MET A 234 -9.13 19.69 0.92
C MET A 234 -10.51 20.36 0.86
N SER A 235 -11.56 19.63 0.44
CA SER A 235 -12.92 20.13 0.41
C SER A 235 -13.44 20.53 1.79
N VAL A 236 -13.08 19.74 2.83
CA VAL A 236 -13.38 20.08 4.23
C VAL A 236 -12.71 21.40 4.63
N GLN A 237 -11.43 21.61 4.28
CA GLN A 237 -10.73 22.85 4.59
C GLN A 237 -11.41 24.06 3.93
N TYR A 238 -11.82 23.94 2.66
CA TYR A 238 -12.56 25.02 1.98
C TYR A 238 -13.93 25.27 2.60
N ALA A 239 -14.64 24.21 2.99
CA ALA A 239 -15.95 24.37 3.65
C ALA A 239 -15.83 25.11 4.99
N LEU A 240 -14.81 24.78 5.78
CA LEU A 240 -14.52 25.45 7.06
C LEU A 240 -14.14 26.94 6.85
N LEU A 241 -13.33 27.24 5.84
CA LEU A 241 -12.95 28.62 5.52
C LEU A 241 -14.13 29.48 5.05
N ASN A 242 -15.21 28.87 4.55
CA ASN A 242 -16.40 29.54 4.06
C ASN A 242 -17.62 29.38 4.97
N ASP A 243 -17.44 28.85 6.19
CA ASP A 243 -18.50 28.60 7.18
C ASP A 243 -19.68 27.78 6.64
N LEU A 244 -19.40 26.82 5.75
CA LEU A 244 -20.42 25.96 5.12
C LEU A 244 -20.80 24.80 6.03
N GLN A 245 -22.12 24.52 6.12
CA GLN A 245 -22.65 23.36 6.86
C GLN A 245 -22.68 22.08 6.00
N SER A 246 -22.80 22.21 4.68
CA SER A 246 -22.69 21.11 3.72
C SER A 246 -21.61 21.41 2.68
N ILE A 247 -21.11 20.36 2.03
CA ILE A 247 -20.06 20.47 1.02
C ILE A 247 -20.67 20.18 -0.35
N PRO A 248 -21.01 21.22 -1.13
CA PRO A 248 -21.54 21.06 -2.47
C PRO A 248 -20.42 20.75 -3.48
N LYS A 249 -20.82 20.36 -4.70
CA LYS A 249 -19.92 20.00 -5.80
C LYS A 249 -18.91 21.11 -6.15
N GLU A 250 -19.30 22.37 -6.03
CA GLU A 250 -18.48 23.55 -6.35
C GLU A 250 -17.21 23.60 -5.50
N ILE A 251 -17.33 23.26 -4.22
CA ILE A 251 -16.20 23.18 -3.28
C ILE A 251 -15.23 22.07 -3.69
N VAL A 252 -15.75 20.91 -4.11
CA VAL A 252 -14.92 19.80 -4.62
C VAL A 252 -14.18 20.20 -5.90
N ASN A 253 -14.84 20.93 -6.79
CA ASN A 253 -14.22 21.45 -8.01
C ASN A 253 -13.08 22.43 -7.71
N MET A 254 -13.26 23.34 -6.73
CA MET A 254 -12.20 24.23 -6.26
C MET A 254 -11.03 23.44 -5.70
N ALA A 255 -11.29 22.48 -4.82
CA ALA A 255 -10.28 21.60 -4.24
C ALA A 255 -9.48 20.84 -5.31
N GLN A 256 -10.15 20.30 -6.32
CA GLN A 256 -9.52 19.61 -7.44
C GLN A 256 -8.60 20.55 -8.25
N THR A 257 -9.05 21.76 -8.54
CA THR A 257 -8.26 22.73 -9.31
C THR A 257 -6.93 23.03 -8.65
N ASP A 258 -6.92 23.20 -7.32
CA ASP A 258 -5.70 23.49 -6.58
C ASP A 258 -4.80 22.29 -6.35
N MET A 259 -5.38 21.07 -6.41
CA MET A 259 -4.64 19.82 -6.28
C MET A 259 -4.09 19.29 -7.60
N ALA A 260 -4.53 19.84 -8.75
CA ALA A 260 -4.09 19.40 -10.06
C ALA A 260 -2.55 19.53 -10.18
N GLN A 261 -1.89 18.43 -10.50
CA GLN A 261 -0.44 18.44 -10.68
C GLN A 261 -0.06 19.10 -12.00
N PRO A 262 1.12 19.75 -12.09
CA PRO A 262 1.58 20.39 -13.34
C PRO A 262 1.63 19.46 -14.56
N SER A 263 1.71 18.14 -14.36
CA SER A 263 1.69 17.11 -15.41
C SER A 263 0.29 16.85 -15.98
N GLU A 264 -0.76 17.28 -15.31
CA GLU A 264 -2.16 17.16 -15.77
C GLU A 264 -2.67 18.42 -16.47
N MET A 265 -1.88 19.51 -16.46
CA MET A 265 -2.17 20.69 -17.25
C MET A 265 -1.99 20.37 -18.73
N THR A 266 -3.05 20.42 -19.49
CA THR A 266 -3.00 20.30 -20.94
C THR A 266 -2.20 21.46 -21.55
N GLU A 267 -1.64 21.31 -22.76
CA GLU A 267 -0.86 22.38 -23.40
C GLU A 267 -1.66 23.70 -23.58
N ASN A 268 -2.99 23.66 -23.49
CA ASN A 268 -3.86 24.82 -23.53
C ASN A 268 -3.89 25.65 -22.22
N ASP A 269 -3.49 25.08 -21.09
CA ASP A 269 -3.48 25.74 -19.77
C ASP A 269 -2.16 26.46 -19.47
N LYS A 270 -1.19 26.37 -20.36
CA LYS A 270 0.06 27.13 -20.22
C LYS A 270 -0.24 28.62 -20.39
N PRO A 271 0.09 29.48 -19.40
CA PRO A 271 -0.14 30.92 -19.51
C PRO A 271 0.60 31.46 -20.73
N LYS A 272 -0.14 31.88 -21.74
CA LYS A 272 0.42 32.49 -22.94
C LYS A 272 1.08 33.81 -22.53
N GLY A 273 2.39 33.82 -22.36
CA GLY A 273 3.19 35.03 -22.43
C GLY A 273 3.57 35.74 -21.13
N THR A 274 4.44 35.12 -20.31
CA THR A 274 5.09 35.87 -19.21
C THR A 274 6.63 35.89 -19.27
N MET A 275 7.26 35.03 -20.03
CA MET A 275 8.75 35.09 -20.14
C MET A 275 9.32 36.15 -21.08
N LYS A 276 8.56 36.61 -22.08
CA LYS A 276 9.03 37.70 -22.98
C LYS A 276 8.88 39.10 -22.36
N GLN A 277 7.92 39.30 -21.46
CA GLN A 277 7.75 40.59 -20.80
C GLN A 277 8.72 40.82 -19.64
N ALA A 278 9.05 39.75 -18.87
CA ALA A 278 10.05 39.84 -17.79
C ALA A 278 11.46 40.13 -18.31
N ARG A 279 11.86 39.56 -19.47
CA ARG A 279 13.14 39.90 -20.11
C ARG A 279 13.22 41.32 -20.58
N LYS A 280 12.16 41.89 -21.17
CA LYS A 280 12.14 43.29 -21.61
C LYS A 280 12.13 44.31 -20.46
N LEU A 281 11.60 43.96 -19.28
CA LEU A 281 11.65 44.83 -18.10
C LEU A 281 13.04 44.85 -17.46
N ASN A 282 13.75 43.72 -17.44
CA ASN A 282 15.11 43.66 -16.90
C ASN A 282 16.15 44.33 -17.81
N GLU A 283 15.96 44.29 -19.14
CA GLU A 283 16.82 45.01 -20.09
C GLU A 283 16.64 46.52 -20.07
N ARG A 284 15.48 47.02 -19.65
CA ARG A 284 15.25 48.47 -19.46
C ARG A 284 15.79 49.00 -18.13
N ARG A 285 15.93 48.16 -17.10
CA ARG A 285 16.53 48.54 -15.80
C ARG A 285 18.07 48.50 -15.80
N ALA A 286 18.73 47.88 -16.79
CA ALA A 286 20.18 47.85 -16.91
C ALA A 286 20.76 48.96 -17.80
N LYS A 287 19.94 49.91 -18.24
CA LYS A 287 20.33 51.04 -19.10
C LYS A 287 20.00 52.43 -18.49
N VAL A 288 19.85 52.50 -17.15
CA VAL A 288 19.78 53.79 -16.42
C VAL A 288 20.92 53.82 -15.40
#